data_75df2ce7e2949a171fc924a6dd3d927b
#
_entry.id   75df2ce7e2949a171fc924a6dd3d927b
#
_cell.length_a   1.000
_cell.length_b   1.000
_cell.length_c   1.000
_cell.angle_alpha   90.00
_cell.angle_beta   90.00
_cell.angle_gamma   90.00
#
_symmetry.space_group_name_H-M   'P 1'
#
loop_
_entity.id
_entity.type
_entity.pdbx_description
1 polymer ?
#
loop_
_entity_poly.entity_id
_entity_poly.type
_entity_poly.pdbx_seq_one_letter_code
_entity_poly.pdbx_strand_id
1 'polypeptide(L)'
;MILDFLPYKRPQKPRVKKLGILRYVMFVCSLALVSGLFLMKVAHLEKIMFYLFLLGNAFYYIVGIALAYIFKDNRAFCKYLCPITVFLKPMSYYSLLRVHCDESQCVHCNKCLKVCPMNVEVNKESRKRKNGTDCILCYECTKECPVKALH
;
A
#
# COMPACT_ATOMS: atom_id res chain seq x y z
N MET A 1 -8.48 -10.54 -5.51
CA MET A 1 -7.87 -9.66 -6.54
C MET A 1 -6.94 -10.50 -7.39
N ILE A 2 -6.75 -10.19 -8.69
CA ILE A 2 -5.90 -10.99 -9.60
C ILE A 2 -4.48 -11.21 -9.04
N LEU A 3 -3.90 -10.21 -8.40
CA LEU A 3 -2.57 -10.31 -7.78
C LEU A 3 -2.50 -11.28 -6.58
N ASP A 4 -3.63 -11.66 -5.99
CA ASP A 4 -3.65 -12.63 -4.88
C ASP A 4 -3.49 -14.09 -5.35
N PHE A 5 -3.63 -14.35 -6.66
CA PHE A 5 -3.31 -15.65 -7.26
C PHE A 5 -1.80 -15.91 -7.34
N LEU A 6 -0.97 -14.88 -7.21
CA LEU A 6 0.48 -15.04 -7.17
C LEU A 6 0.93 -15.64 -5.83
N PRO A 7 1.95 -16.51 -5.83
CA PRO A 7 2.38 -17.24 -4.62
C PRO A 7 3.06 -16.37 -3.55
N TYR A 8 3.27 -15.08 -3.82
CA TYR A 8 4.04 -14.17 -2.97
C TYR A 8 3.18 -13.42 -1.95
N LYS A 9 2.34 -14.14 -1.18
CA LYS A 9 1.46 -13.53 -0.16
C LYS A 9 2.22 -12.83 0.98
N ARG A 10 3.43 -13.31 1.29
CA ARG A 10 4.29 -12.73 2.32
C ARG A 10 5.49 -12.05 1.66
N PRO A 11 5.80 -10.78 1.99
CA PRO A 11 6.92 -10.09 1.39
C PRO A 11 8.24 -10.76 1.78
N GLN A 12 9.04 -11.13 0.81
CA GLN A 12 10.34 -11.76 1.04
C GLN A 12 11.47 -10.75 1.20
N LYS A 13 11.26 -9.51 0.72
CA LYS A 13 12.27 -8.45 0.76
C LYS A 13 11.83 -7.31 1.68
N PRO A 14 12.77 -6.66 2.39
CA PRO A 14 12.46 -5.49 3.20
C PRO A 14 11.96 -4.35 2.31
N ARG A 15 11.11 -3.50 2.86
CA ARG A 15 10.57 -2.35 2.15
C ARG A 15 11.66 -1.33 1.82
N VAL A 16 11.76 -0.94 0.55
CA VAL A 16 12.65 0.14 0.10
C VAL A 16 11.94 1.48 0.31
N LYS A 17 12.26 2.20 1.39
CA LYS A 17 11.62 3.48 1.75
C LYS A 17 11.75 4.54 0.66
N LYS A 18 12.88 4.57 -0.06
CA LYS A 18 13.14 5.54 -1.16
C LYS A 18 12.15 5.39 -2.33
N LEU A 19 11.76 4.15 -2.67
CA LEU A 19 10.77 3.92 -3.74
C LEU A 19 9.36 4.42 -3.38
N GLY A 20 9.08 4.61 -2.11
CA GLY A 20 7.79 5.15 -1.67
C GLY A 20 7.50 6.59 -2.16
N ILE A 21 8.51 7.32 -2.63
CA ILE A 21 8.33 8.66 -3.23
C ILE A 21 7.66 8.54 -4.60
N LEU A 22 7.88 7.45 -5.34
CA LEU A 22 7.33 7.25 -6.68
C LEU A 22 5.81 7.37 -6.73
N ARG A 23 5.10 6.92 -5.68
CA ARG A 23 3.64 7.06 -5.57
C ARG A 23 3.18 8.52 -5.56
N TYR A 24 3.94 9.42 -4.94
CA TYR A 24 3.60 10.86 -4.91
C TYR A 24 3.80 11.48 -6.29
N VAL A 25 4.85 11.09 -7.00
CA VAL A 25 5.08 11.52 -8.38
C VAL A 25 3.94 11.06 -9.27
N MET A 26 3.57 9.78 -9.20
CA MET A 26 2.45 9.23 -9.95
C MET A 26 1.12 9.91 -9.61
N PHE A 27 0.90 10.23 -8.35
CA PHE A 27 -0.30 10.98 -7.91
C PHE A 27 -0.35 12.37 -8.53
N VAL A 28 0.74 13.13 -8.44
CA VAL A 28 0.80 14.48 -9.02
C VAL A 28 0.66 14.45 -10.54
N CYS A 29 1.34 13.52 -11.22
CA CYS A 29 1.21 13.36 -12.67
C CYS A 29 -0.22 13.00 -13.09
N SER A 30 -0.88 12.07 -12.40
CA SER A 30 -2.27 11.69 -12.71
C SER A 30 -3.23 12.85 -12.47
N LEU A 31 -3.04 13.59 -11.38
CA LEU A 31 -3.87 14.76 -11.08
C LEU A 31 -3.68 15.87 -12.12
N ALA A 32 -2.42 16.17 -12.48
CA ALA A 32 -2.10 17.18 -13.49
C ALA A 32 -2.66 16.81 -14.87
N LEU A 33 -2.59 15.53 -15.25
CA LEU A 33 -3.14 15.04 -16.51
C LEU A 33 -4.66 15.22 -16.57
N VAL A 34 -5.36 14.75 -15.56
CA VAL A 34 -6.83 14.86 -15.50
C VAL A 34 -7.28 16.32 -15.45
N SER A 35 -6.64 17.13 -14.61
CA SER A 35 -6.95 18.57 -14.51
C SER A 35 -6.65 19.31 -15.81
N GLY A 36 -5.54 19.01 -16.47
CA GLY A 36 -5.17 19.60 -17.76
C GLY A 36 -6.19 19.29 -18.85
N LEU A 37 -6.61 18.02 -18.98
CA LEU A 37 -7.64 17.64 -19.96
C LEU A 37 -8.98 18.34 -19.71
N PHE A 38 -9.35 18.51 -18.45
CA PHE A 38 -10.58 19.19 -18.07
C PHE A 38 -10.53 20.69 -18.38
N LEU A 39 -9.42 21.36 -18.06
CA LEU A 39 -9.25 22.80 -18.30
C LEU A 39 -9.14 23.13 -19.79
N MET A 40 -8.52 22.27 -20.59
CA MET A 40 -8.39 22.47 -22.03
C MET A 40 -9.69 22.26 -22.81
N LYS A 41 -10.80 21.88 -22.16
CA LYS A 41 -12.11 21.61 -22.78
C LYS A 41 -12.01 20.81 -24.08
N VAL A 42 -11.25 19.71 -24.02
CA VAL A 42 -10.95 18.89 -25.19
C VAL A 42 -12.24 18.32 -25.80
N ALA A 43 -12.43 18.51 -27.10
CA ALA A 43 -13.52 17.90 -27.83
C ALA A 43 -13.44 16.35 -27.70
N HIS A 44 -14.59 15.70 -27.53
CA HIS A 44 -14.69 14.27 -27.33
C HIS A 44 -14.01 13.73 -26.04
N LEU A 45 -14.07 14.51 -24.96
CA LEU A 45 -13.51 14.16 -23.66
C LEU A 45 -13.93 12.75 -23.20
N GLU A 46 -15.17 12.34 -23.42
CA GLU A 46 -15.69 11.02 -23.04
C GLU A 46 -14.90 9.87 -23.68
N LYS A 47 -14.64 9.95 -25.00
CA LYS A 47 -13.86 8.92 -25.71
C LYS A 47 -12.41 8.86 -25.23
N ILE A 48 -11.80 10.02 -25.02
CA ILE A 48 -10.43 10.11 -24.51
C ILE A 48 -10.34 9.52 -23.11
N MET A 49 -11.26 9.85 -22.22
CA MET A 49 -11.32 9.29 -20.87
C MET A 49 -11.51 7.78 -20.88
N PHE A 50 -12.34 7.25 -21.79
CA PHE A 50 -12.53 5.80 -21.93
C PHE A 50 -11.23 5.10 -22.35
N TYR A 51 -10.51 5.63 -23.37
CA TYR A 51 -9.23 5.05 -23.79
C TYR A 51 -8.15 5.17 -22.71
N LEU A 52 -8.08 6.29 -22.03
CA LEU A 52 -7.16 6.47 -20.89
C LEU A 52 -7.45 5.51 -19.76
N PHE A 53 -8.72 5.26 -19.47
CA PHE A 53 -9.12 4.27 -18.47
C PHE A 53 -8.70 2.86 -18.88
N LEU A 54 -8.95 2.46 -20.13
CA LEU A 54 -8.58 1.13 -20.65
C LEU A 54 -7.06 0.92 -20.63
N LEU A 55 -6.31 1.87 -21.18
CA LEU A 55 -4.85 1.83 -21.21
C LEU A 55 -4.25 1.90 -19.80
N GLY A 56 -4.81 2.74 -18.94
CA GLY A 56 -4.40 2.86 -17.55
C GLY A 56 -4.57 1.56 -16.76
N ASN A 57 -5.69 0.86 -16.98
CA ASN A 57 -5.90 -0.46 -16.36
C ASN A 57 -4.93 -1.51 -16.90
N ALA A 58 -4.72 -1.55 -18.23
CA ALA A 58 -3.76 -2.48 -18.82
C ALA A 58 -2.34 -2.22 -18.26
N PHE A 59 -1.91 -0.97 -18.22
CA PHE A 59 -0.64 -0.58 -17.61
C PHE A 59 -0.55 -0.96 -16.13
N TYR A 60 -1.62 -0.73 -15.37
CA TYR A 60 -1.71 -1.12 -13.96
C TYR A 60 -1.43 -2.61 -13.75
N TYR A 61 -2.09 -3.48 -14.54
CA TYR A 61 -1.90 -4.92 -14.41
C TYR A 61 -0.49 -5.37 -14.83
N ILE A 62 0.02 -4.86 -15.96
CA ILE A 62 1.36 -5.20 -16.45
C ILE A 62 2.42 -4.82 -15.42
N VAL A 63 2.39 -3.58 -14.95
CA VAL A 63 3.37 -3.07 -13.97
C VAL A 63 3.18 -3.76 -12.62
N GLY A 64 1.92 -4.02 -12.21
CA GLY A 64 1.61 -4.72 -10.96
C GLY A 64 2.21 -6.13 -10.93
N ILE A 65 2.03 -6.89 -12.02
CA ILE A 65 2.59 -8.24 -12.15
C ILE A 65 4.13 -8.19 -12.19
N ALA A 66 4.71 -7.28 -12.98
CA ALA A 66 6.16 -7.13 -13.07
C ALA A 66 6.78 -6.80 -11.69
N LEU A 67 6.20 -5.85 -10.95
CA LEU A 67 6.67 -5.51 -9.61
C LEU A 67 6.50 -6.66 -8.62
N ALA A 68 5.41 -7.42 -8.72
CA ALA A 68 5.19 -8.59 -7.86
C ALA A 68 6.28 -9.66 -8.08
N TYR A 69 6.69 -9.91 -9.32
CA TYR A 69 7.79 -10.83 -9.62
C TYR A 69 9.16 -10.30 -9.16
N ILE A 70 9.46 -9.03 -9.41
CA ILE A 70 10.76 -8.42 -9.06
C ILE A 70 10.95 -8.36 -7.53
N PHE A 71 9.92 -7.94 -6.80
CA PHE A 71 9.98 -7.80 -5.35
C PHE A 71 9.54 -9.04 -4.59
N LYS A 72 9.00 -10.07 -5.28
CA LYS A 72 8.38 -11.26 -4.69
C LYS A 72 7.34 -10.89 -3.63
N ASP A 73 6.48 -9.95 -3.98
CA ASP A 73 5.50 -9.36 -3.08
C ASP A 73 4.25 -8.96 -3.89
N ASN A 74 3.12 -9.61 -3.61
CA ASN A 74 1.85 -9.34 -4.29
C ASN A 74 1.35 -7.91 -4.08
N ARG A 75 1.85 -7.21 -3.07
CA ARG A 75 1.44 -5.84 -2.73
C ARG A 75 2.47 -4.78 -3.07
N ALA A 76 3.52 -5.13 -3.84
CA ALA A 76 4.57 -4.21 -4.25
C ALA A 76 4.01 -2.97 -4.97
N PHE A 77 3.03 -3.16 -5.87
CA PHE A 77 2.37 -2.05 -6.56
C PHE A 77 1.72 -1.06 -5.58
N CYS A 78 0.96 -1.57 -4.60
CA CYS A 78 0.29 -0.72 -3.60
C CYS A 78 1.29 0.05 -2.72
N LYS A 79 2.46 -0.56 -2.46
CA LYS A 79 3.50 0.05 -1.63
C LYS A 79 4.26 1.17 -2.33
N TYR A 80 4.49 1.03 -3.64
CA TYR A 80 5.46 1.87 -4.36
C TYR A 80 4.84 2.78 -5.42
N LEU A 81 3.76 2.35 -6.06
CA LEU A 81 3.25 3.04 -7.25
C LEU A 81 1.82 3.57 -7.10
N CYS A 82 0.96 2.90 -6.33
CA CYS A 82 -0.46 3.22 -6.28
C CYS A 82 -0.71 4.65 -5.75
N PRO A 83 -1.32 5.55 -6.55
CA PRO A 83 -1.60 6.92 -6.14
C PRO A 83 -2.68 7.02 -5.05
N ILE A 84 -3.60 6.05 -4.98
CA ILE A 84 -4.68 6.02 -3.98
C ILE A 84 -4.11 5.94 -2.55
N THR A 85 -2.97 5.26 -2.37
CA THR A 85 -2.33 5.16 -1.04
C THR A 85 -1.86 6.50 -0.51
N VAL A 86 -1.59 7.47 -1.38
CA VAL A 86 -1.25 8.85 -0.98
C VAL A 86 -2.43 9.49 -0.26
N PHE A 87 -3.64 9.28 -0.77
CA PHE A 87 -4.88 9.81 -0.19
C PHE A 87 -5.28 9.08 1.10
N LEU A 88 -5.08 7.76 1.14
CA LEU A 88 -5.43 6.95 2.30
C LEU A 88 -4.52 7.20 3.52
N LYS A 89 -3.28 7.65 3.32
CA LYS A 89 -2.34 7.92 4.41
C LYS A 89 -2.84 8.95 5.43
N PRO A 90 -3.25 10.17 5.05
CA PRO A 90 -3.78 11.13 6.00
C PRO A 90 -5.06 10.61 6.68
N MET A 91 -5.92 9.90 5.95
CA MET A 91 -7.10 9.27 6.55
C MET A 91 -6.72 8.24 7.61
N SER A 92 -5.75 7.37 7.31
CA SER A 92 -5.23 6.39 8.27
C SER A 92 -4.54 7.03 9.47
N TYR A 93 -3.91 8.20 9.30
CA TYR A 93 -3.29 8.94 10.40
C TYR A 93 -4.31 9.39 11.45
N TYR A 94 -5.50 9.82 11.00
CA TYR A 94 -6.61 10.25 11.87
C TYR A 94 -7.52 9.10 12.30
N SER A 95 -7.28 7.86 11.82
CA SER A 95 -8.11 6.71 12.18
C SER A 95 -8.07 6.42 13.68
N LEU A 96 -9.25 6.15 14.23
CA LEU A 96 -9.45 5.70 15.61
C LEU A 96 -9.10 4.21 15.77
N LEU A 97 -9.35 3.42 14.71
CA LEU A 97 -9.08 1.98 14.72
C LEU A 97 -7.63 1.74 14.29
N ARG A 98 -6.85 1.11 15.15
CA ARG A 98 -5.46 0.76 14.91
C ARG A 98 -5.10 -0.50 15.69
N VAL A 99 -4.12 -1.24 15.20
CA VAL A 99 -3.53 -2.34 15.94
C VAL A 99 -2.60 -1.76 17.00
N HIS A 100 -2.86 -2.04 18.26
CA HIS A 100 -2.02 -1.67 19.39
C HIS A 100 -1.12 -2.82 19.81
N CYS A 101 0.07 -2.49 20.28
CA CYS A 101 1.01 -3.44 20.84
C CYS A 101 1.26 -3.11 22.32
N ASP A 102 0.94 -4.05 23.19
CA ASP A 102 1.31 -3.98 24.60
C ASP A 102 2.78 -4.33 24.80
N GLU A 103 3.60 -3.33 25.15
CA GLU A 103 5.03 -3.55 25.36
C GLU A 103 5.35 -4.41 26.54
N SER A 104 4.52 -4.36 27.59
CA SER A 104 4.72 -5.17 28.80
C SER A 104 4.62 -6.68 28.51
N GLN A 105 3.81 -7.05 27.51
CA GLN A 105 3.60 -8.44 27.11
C GLN A 105 4.44 -8.85 25.88
N CYS A 106 5.01 -7.88 25.18
CA CYS A 106 5.72 -8.14 23.94
C CYS A 106 7.12 -8.72 24.17
N VAL A 107 7.33 -9.96 23.75
CA VAL A 107 8.63 -10.68 23.81
C VAL A 107 9.56 -10.37 22.63
N HIS A 108 9.24 -9.40 21.80
CA HIS A 108 10.03 -8.95 20.63
C HIS A 108 10.44 -10.08 19.65
N CYS A 109 9.62 -11.12 19.49
CA CYS A 109 9.91 -12.27 18.62
C CYS A 109 9.83 -11.96 17.11
N ASN A 110 9.37 -10.77 16.71
CA ASN A 110 9.26 -10.29 15.33
C ASN A 110 8.41 -11.16 14.38
N LYS A 111 7.58 -12.08 14.86
CA LYS A 111 6.66 -12.87 14.04
C LYS A 111 5.65 -11.97 13.30
N CYS A 112 5.14 -10.96 14.00
CA CYS A 112 4.21 -9.97 13.43
C CYS A 112 4.78 -9.23 12.20
N LEU A 113 6.08 -8.95 12.18
CA LEU A 113 6.77 -8.33 11.03
C LEU A 113 6.81 -9.26 9.82
N LYS A 114 7.13 -10.54 10.04
CA LYS A 114 7.26 -11.53 8.95
C LYS A 114 5.93 -11.83 8.27
N VAL A 115 4.83 -11.73 9.03
CA VAL A 115 3.47 -12.00 8.54
C VAL A 115 2.84 -10.77 7.87
N CYS A 116 3.30 -9.57 8.23
CA CYS A 116 2.69 -8.33 7.75
C CYS A 116 2.85 -8.16 6.23
N PRO A 117 1.75 -8.19 5.44
CA PRO A 117 1.83 -8.05 3.99
C PRO A 117 2.25 -6.65 3.54
N MET A 118 2.16 -5.65 4.43
CA MET A 118 2.54 -4.26 4.16
C MET A 118 3.90 -3.87 4.73
N ASN A 119 4.63 -4.81 5.38
CA ASN A 119 5.90 -4.56 6.07
C ASN A 119 5.83 -3.40 7.09
N VAL A 120 4.73 -3.31 7.83
CA VAL A 120 4.57 -2.33 8.91
C VAL A 120 5.18 -2.91 10.19
N GLU A 121 6.07 -2.16 10.84
CA GLU A 121 6.70 -2.56 12.11
C GLU A 121 5.73 -2.31 13.28
N VAL A 122 4.75 -3.18 13.44
CA VAL A 122 3.67 -3.02 14.44
C VAL A 122 4.19 -2.99 15.86
N ASN A 123 5.25 -3.74 16.17
CA ASN A 123 5.85 -3.83 17.51
C ASN A 123 6.59 -2.56 17.94
N LYS A 124 7.10 -1.77 16.96
CA LYS A 124 7.83 -0.50 17.24
C LYS A 124 7.00 0.73 16.93
N GLU A 125 6.07 0.61 16.01
CA GLU A 125 5.43 1.73 15.32
C GLU A 125 3.94 1.90 15.62
N SER A 126 3.31 0.92 16.27
CA SER A 126 1.92 1.03 16.72
C SER A 126 1.68 2.24 17.65
N ARG A 127 2.71 2.72 18.29
CA ARG A 127 2.68 3.91 19.13
C ARG A 127 2.72 5.22 18.37
N LYS A 128 3.42 5.25 17.24
CA LYS A 128 3.54 6.47 16.43
C LYS A 128 2.54 6.40 15.28
N ARG A 129 1.49 7.24 15.38
CA ARG A 129 0.49 7.38 14.29
C ARG A 129 1.13 7.48 12.90
N LYS A 130 2.30 8.14 12.82
CA LYS A 130 3.01 8.39 11.58
C LYS A 130 3.48 7.12 10.86
N ASN A 131 3.81 6.08 11.57
CA ASN A 131 4.44 4.88 11.01
C ASN A 131 3.42 3.77 10.67
N GLY A 132 2.27 3.74 11.37
CA GLY A 132 1.19 2.79 11.12
C GLY A 132 0.27 3.14 9.93
N THR A 133 0.50 4.25 9.24
CA THR A 133 -0.38 4.75 8.17
C THR A 133 -0.51 3.84 6.95
N ASP A 134 0.37 2.90 6.75
CA ASP A 134 0.31 1.91 5.67
C ASP A 134 -0.36 0.59 6.13
N CYS A 135 -0.86 0.51 7.37
CA CYS A 135 -1.60 -0.65 7.89
C CYS A 135 -2.97 -0.77 7.22
N ILE A 136 -3.32 -1.97 6.77
CA ILE A 136 -4.61 -2.28 6.12
C ILE A 136 -5.58 -3.00 7.04
N LEU A 137 -5.28 -3.07 8.34
CA LEU A 137 -6.12 -3.71 9.37
C LEU A 137 -6.53 -5.17 9.01
N CYS A 138 -5.62 -5.95 8.45
CA CYS A 138 -5.89 -7.36 8.13
C CYS A 138 -5.85 -8.31 9.33
N TYR A 139 -5.36 -7.85 10.48
CA TYR A 139 -5.24 -8.59 11.74
C TYR A 139 -4.43 -9.90 11.68
N GLU A 140 -3.66 -10.15 10.61
CA GLU A 140 -2.79 -11.33 10.55
C GLU A 140 -1.69 -11.31 11.63
N CYS A 141 -1.18 -10.12 11.97
CA CYS A 141 -0.19 -9.97 13.03
C CYS A 141 -0.74 -10.31 14.42
N THR A 142 -2.03 -10.05 14.69
CA THR A 142 -2.68 -10.38 15.98
C THR A 142 -2.89 -11.89 16.11
N LYS A 143 -3.25 -12.57 15.02
CA LYS A 143 -3.43 -14.03 14.99
C LYS A 143 -2.13 -14.79 15.24
N GLU A 144 -1.02 -14.30 14.68
CA GLU A 144 0.29 -14.94 14.77
C GLU A 144 1.07 -14.55 16.04
N CYS A 145 0.51 -13.68 16.88
CA CYS A 145 1.16 -13.27 18.12
C CYS A 145 1.03 -14.34 19.20
N PRO A 146 2.14 -14.99 19.65
CA PRO A 146 2.08 -16.08 20.62
C PRO A 146 1.62 -15.63 22.00
N VAL A 147 1.91 -14.38 22.36
CA VAL A 147 1.59 -13.79 23.68
C VAL A 147 0.37 -12.87 23.63
N LYS A 148 -0.35 -12.81 22.50
CA LYS A 148 -1.53 -11.95 22.30
C LYS A 148 -1.33 -10.48 22.68
N ALA A 149 -0.10 -9.99 22.58
CA ALA A 149 0.25 -8.59 22.88
C ALA A 149 -0.28 -7.58 21.84
N LEU A 150 -0.87 -8.04 20.74
CA LEU A 150 -1.44 -7.22 19.68
C LEU A 150 -2.97 -7.30 19.69
N HIS A 151 -3.63 -6.17 19.79
CA HIS A 151 -5.10 -6.03 19.78
C HIS A 151 -5.57 -4.79 19.02
#